data_c36aef2c87a458920ee33204e0b175c0
#
_entry.id   c36aef2c87a458920ee33204e0b175c0
#
_cell.length_a   1.000
_cell.length_b   1.000
_cell.length_c   1.000
_cell.angle_alpha   90.00
_cell.angle_beta   90.00
_cell.angle_gamma   90.00
#
_symmetry.space_group_name_H-M   'P 1'
#
loop_
_entity.id
_entity.type
_entity.pdbx_description
1 polymer ?
#
loop_
_entity_poly.entity_id
_entity_poly.type
_entity_poly.pdbx_seq_one_letter_code
_entity_poly.pdbx_strand_id
1 'polypeptide(L)' 'MKSIEQVVTEFMSYEGNRIFGRSQVREIVEEVAGEFAESGHFITQERKEEAVNQIMAMQKMRINARAGKN' A
#
# COMPACT_ATOMS: atom_id res chain seq x y z
N MET A 1 1.16 17.20 1.08
CA MET A 1 1.16 16.07 2.00
C MET A 1 0.91 14.78 1.26
N LYS A 2 1.70 13.76 1.51
CA LYS A 2 1.54 12.47 0.82
C LYS A 2 0.34 11.71 1.36
N SER A 3 -0.34 11.00 0.48
CA SER A 3 -1.43 10.12 0.90
C SER A 3 -0.85 8.86 1.53
N ILE A 4 -1.70 8.12 2.26
CA ILE A 4 -1.28 6.87 2.87
C ILE A 4 -0.82 5.87 1.80
N GLU A 5 -1.48 5.85 0.66
CA GLU A 5 -1.07 4.98 -0.46
C GLU A 5 0.32 5.31 -0.96
N GLN A 6 0.63 6.60 -1.07
CA GLN A 6 1.95 7.03 -1.51
C GLN A 6 3.04 6.59 -0.55
N VAL A 7 2.81 6.80 0.74
CA VAL A 7 3.79 6.44 1.77
C VAL A 7 4.01 4.92 1.79
N VAL A 8 2.93 4.16 1.74
CA VAL A 8 3.01 2.70 1.72
C VAL A 8 3.75 2.22 0.47
N THR A 9 3.45 2.80 -0.67
CA THR A 9 4.10 2.42 -1.93
C THR A 9 5.60 2.70 -1.87
N GLU A 10 5.98 3.85 -1.31
CA GLU A 10 7.40 4.19 -1.12
C GLU A 10 8.07 3.20 -0.18
N PHE A 11 7.41 2.85 0.91
CA PHE A 11 7.92 1.88 1.86
C PHE A 11 8.17 0.53 1.17
N MET A 12 7.20 0.09 0.39
CA MET A 12 7.30 -1.19 -0.33
C MET A 12 8.42 -1.18 -1.37
N SER A 13 8.71 -0.03 -1.96
CA SER A 13 9.75 0.08 -2.99
C SER A 13 11.14 -0.18 -2.43
N TYR A 14 11.35 0.01 -1.14
CA TYR A 14 12.63 -0.31 -0.51
C TYR A 14 12.90 -1.80 -0.47
N GLU A 15 11.86 -2.62 -0.61
CA GLU A 15 11.98 -4.07 -0.65
C GLU A 15 12.20 -4.58 -2.08
N GLY A 16 12.45 -3.68 -3.02
CA GLY A 16 12.64 -4.02 -4.42
C GLY A 16 11.30 -4.18 -5.13
N ASN A 17 11.27 -5.04 -6.15
CA ASN A 17 10.05 -5.25 -6.94
C ASN A 17 9.23 -6.45 -6.45
N ARG A 18 9.31 -6.72 -5.16
CA ARG A 18 8.55 -7.81 -4.54
C ARG A 18 7.06 -7.57 -4.63
N ILE A 19 6.33 -8.63 -4.88
CA ILE A 19 4.88 -8.61 -4.80
C ILE A 19 4.48 -9.05 -3.40
N PHE A 20 3.66 -8.25 -2.74
CA PHE A 20 3.24 -8.50 -1.37
C PHE A 20 1.84 -9.09 -1.35
N GLY A 21 1.62 -10.06 -0.47
CA GLY A 21 0.29 -10.60 -0.26
C GLY A 21 -0.57 -9.59 0.50
N ARG A 22 -1.89 -9.79 0.45
CA ARG A 22 -2.84 -8.86 1.09
C ARG A 22 -2.56 -8.68 2.58
N SER A 23 -2.23 -9.75 3.29
CA SER A 23 -1.96 -9.65 4.73
C SER A 23 -0.71 -8.80 5.00
N GLN A 24 0.29 -8.93 4.15
CA GLN A 24 1.51 -8.13 4.28
C GLN A 24 1.24 -6.65 3.99
N VAL A 25 0.46 -6.39 2.95
CA VAL A 25 0.07 -5.01 2.61
C VAL A 25 -0.73 -4.41 3.76
N ARG A 26 -1.65 -5.19 4.34
CA ARG A 26 -2.45 -4.71 5.47
C ARG A 26 -1.57 -4.35 6.66
N GLU A 27 -0.57 -5.17 6.98
CA GLU A 27 0.36 -4.87 8.06
C GLU A 27 1.11 -3.56 7.82
N ILE A 28 1.58 -3.35 6.60
CA ILE A 28 2.28 -2.11 6.24
C ILE A 28 1.34 -0.92 6.36
N VAL A 29 0.11 -1.06 5.88
CA VAL A 29 -0.89 0.01 5.98
C VAL A 29 -1.17 0.36 7.43
N GLU A 30 -1.30 -0.65 8.31
CA GLU A 30 -1.54 -0.41 9.72
C GLU A 30 -0.37 0.34 10.36
N GLU A 31 0.84 -0.03 10.01
CA GLU A 31 2.03 0.62 10.55
C GLU A 31 2.11 2.08 10.10
N VAL A 32 1.90 2.33 8.82
CA VAL A 32 1.92 3.69 8.27
C VAL A 32 0.77 4.52 8.87
N ALA A 33 -0.41 3.91 9.02
CA ALA A 33 -1.55 4.60 9.63
C ALA A 33 -1.26 5.00 11.08
N GLY A 34 -0.51 4.15 11.80
CA GLY A 34 -0.07 4.48 13.16
C GLY A 34 0.81 5.70 13.18
N GLU A 35 1.73 5.82 12.23
CA GLU A 35 2.59 7.01 12.12
C GLU A 35 1.78 8.26 11.81
N PHE A 36 0.79 8.15 10.94
CA PHE A 36 -0.10 9.25 10.62
C PHE A 36 -0.86 9.71 11.87
N ALA A 37 -1.34 8.74 12.67
CA ALA A 37 -2.06 9.06 13.90
C ALA A 37 -1.18 9.80 14.88
N GLU A 38 0.10 9.42 14.98
CA GLU A 38 1.06 10.11 15.85
C GLU A 38 1.26 11.56 15.43
N SER A 39 1.11 11.83 14.15
CA SER A 39 1.21 13.19 13.61
C SER A 39 -0.12 13.95 13.67
N GLY A 40 -1.13 13.36 14.29
CA GLY A 40 -2.44 13.99 14.42
C GLY A 40 -3.40 13.71 13.28
N HIS A 41 -3.05 12.77 12.40
CA HIS A 41 -3.89 12.43 11.24
C HIS A 41 -4.45 11.01 11.41
N PHE A 42 -5.58 10.92 12.07
CA PHE A 42 -6.22 9.63 12.31
C PHE A 42 -6.77 9.04 11.01
N ILE A 43 -6.43 7.79 10.75
CA ILE A 43 -6.90 7.07 9.56
C ILE A 43 -7.99 6.07 10.00
N THR A 44 -9.16 6.19 9.41
CA THR A 44 -10.28 5.31 9.74
C THR A 44 -10.03 3.90 9.19
N GLN A 45 -10.76 2.93 9.73
CA GLN A 45 -10.68 1.56 9.28
C GLN A 45 -11.08 1.45 7.81
N GLU A 46 -12.12 2.17 7.41
CA GLU A 46 -12.54 2.21 6.00
C GLU A 46 -11.44 2.72 5.11
N ARG A 47 -10.76 3.77 5.54
CA ARG A 47 -9.68 4.37 4.75
C ARG A 47 -8.50 3.41 4.62
N LYS A 48 -8.20 2.66 5.68
CA LYS A 48 -7.14 1.65 5.64
C LYS A 48 -7.48 0.55 4.64
N GLU A 49 -8.72 0.06 4.68
CA GLU A 49 -9.16 -0.98 3.74
C GLU A 49 -9.10 -0.49 2.31
N GLU A 50 -9.49 0.76 2.08
CA GLU A 50 -9.41 1.36 0.76
C GLU A 50 -7.96 1.41 0.27
N ALA A 51 -7.04 1.77 1.16
CA ALA A 51 -5.62 1.80 0.81
C ALA A 51 -5.10 0.41 0.45
N VAL A 52 -5.46 -0.60 1.24
CA VAL A 52 -5.07 -1.98 0.95
C VAL A 52 -5.59 -2.40 -0.43
N ASN A 53 -6.86 -2.11 -0.71
CA ASN A 53 -7.45 -2.48 -2.00
C ASN A 53 -6.77 -1.79 -3.17
N GLN A 54 -6.46 -0.50 -3.03
CA GLN A 54 -5.79 0.24 -4.08
C GLN A 54 -4.38 -0.29 -4.35
N ILE A 55 -3.65 -0.58 -3.29
CA ILE A 55 -2.29 -1.10 -3.43
C ILE A 55 -2.30 -2.48 -4.08
N MET A 56 -3.24 -3.34 -3.68
CA MET A 56 -3.37 -4.65 -4.29
C MET A 56 -3.73 -4.54 -5.77
N ALA A 57 -4.60 -3.59 -6.13
CA ALA A 57 -4.95 -3.35 -7.52
C ALA A 57 -3.74 -2.88 -8.34
N MET A 58 -2.93 -2.02 -7.77
CA MET A 58 -1.72 -1.53 -8.43
C MET A 58 -0.74 -2.68 -8.70
N GLN A 59 -0.56 -3.57 -7.74
CA GLN A 59 0.29 -4.74 -7.92
C GLN A 59 -0.25 -5.65 -9.02
N LYS A 60 -1.56 -5.86 -9.03
CA LYS A 60 -2.20 -6.67 -10.05
C LYS A 60 -1.97 -6.08 -11.44
N MET A 61 -2.06 -4.77 -11.56
CA MET A 61 -1.80 -4.11 -12.84
C MET A 61 -0.37 -4.31 -13.30
N ARG A 62 0.60 -4.27 -12.39
CA ARG A 62 2.00 -4.54 -12.72
C ARG A 62 2.18 -5.96 -13.22
N ILE A 63 1.58 -6.91 -12.55
CA ILE A 63 1.65 -8.33 -12.93
C ILE A 63 1.05 -8.50 -14.32
N ASN A 64 -0.13 -7.92 -14.56
CA ASN A 64 -0.81 -8.00 -15.85
C ASN A 64 0.00 -7.34 -16.96
N ALA A 65 0.62 -6.22 -16.68
CA ALA A 65 1.45 -5.53 -17.66
C ALA A 65 2.65 -6.38 -18.08
N ARG A 66 3.27 -7.08 -17.11
CA ARG A 66 4.37 -7.98 -17.41
C ARG A 66 3.89 -9.21 -18.20
N ALA A 67 2.77 -9.78 -17.78
CA ALA A 67 2.23 -10.98 -18.41
C ALA A 67 1.73 -10.70 -19.82
N GLY A 68 1.17 -9.51 -20.05
CA GLY A 68 0.64 -9.11 -21.33
C GLY A 68 1.69 -8.66 -22.33
N LYS A 69 2.93 -8.61 -21.93
CA LYS A 69 4.01 -8.14 -22.78
C LYS A 69 4.62 -9.34 -23.52
N ASN A 70 4.28 -9.47 -24.74
CA ASN A 70 4.82 -10.55 -25.58
C ASN A 70 5.94 -10.04 -26.46
#